data_0a383815d1f713f4796cff5c3501799b
#
_entry.id   0a383815d1f713f4796cff5c3501799b
#
_cell.length_a   1.000
_cell.length_b   1.000
_cell.length_c   1.000
_cell.angle_alpha   90.00
_cell.angle_beta   90.00
_cell.angle_gamma   90.00
#
_symmetry.space_group_name_H-M   'P 1'
#
loop_
_entity.id
_entity.type
_entity.pdbx_description
1 polymer ?
#
loop_
_entity_poly.entity_id
_entity_poly.type
_entity_poly.pdbx_seq_one_letter_code
_entity_poly.pdbx_strand_id
1 'polypeptide(L)'
;LVNRFECVLAAVLHEDPAVTPQTIGFTNEMARAKFFPVVEEGVRQIEAEARRAAYEVTAGEPELKHLERAMRIAEYMDNFFIGVGGGGFRVTKVLEAGPDTYVVEWETGARWRMGTAKRVWAREYIRYPVEVEEDLDKLELPDPDDPERYKGLEKAIKYVVDRGFFPSAGINGFFSGVWYFLRGPLAVTLKDIYMNREFYKKLIAKIGEWNLKSERNLLERGVMMIGWPEDLGYNKGTFMNPKIYEELIYPWHKRAIDLAHRYGAFVNMHSHGNISAIVPLLVKAGLDILNPVGPSDNMNLKELKEKYGDKLCLQGGLSKHIGFMSIDELREHLLDRLRIGSPGGGFILSSEGDIPYEMSIESFQAFIRMSKKYRRNKPLA
;
A
#
# COMPACT_ATOMS: atom_id res chain seq x y z
N LEU A 1 24.08 5.17 10.81
CA LEU A 1 22.70 4.68 10.64
C LEU A 1 22.21 5.09 9.25
N VAL A 2 21.54 4.18 8.54
CA VAL A 2 20.93 4.48 7.24
C VAL A 2 19.74 5.41 7.48
N ASN A 3 19.71 6.54 6.79
CA ASN A 3 18.54 7.42 6.77
C ASN A 3 17.54 6.85 5.76
N ARG A 4 16.52 6.16 6.26
CA ARG A 4 15.50 5.49 5.45
C ARG A 4 14.65 6.50 4.68
N PHE A 5 14.40 7.66 5.27
CA PHE A 5 13.66 8.75 4.63
C PHE A 5 14.37 9.22 3.35
N GLU A 6 15.67 9.52 3.45
CA GLU A 6 16.47 9.94 2.30
C GLU A 6 16.58 8.86 1.22
N CYS A 7 16.68 7.58 1.62
CA CYS A 7 16.71 6.49 0.65
C CYS A 7 15.39 6.36 -0.14
N VAL A 8 14.24 6.54 0.52
CA VAL A 8 12.94 6.53 -0.16
C VAL A 8 12.84 7.71 -1.10
N LEU A 9 13.20 8.90 -0.62
CA LEU A 9 13.17 10.12 -1.44
C LEU A 9 14.03 9.98 -2.70
N ALA A 10 15.28 9.54 -2.55
CA ALA A 10 16.18 9.28 -3.68
C ALA A 10 15.58 8.26 -4.67
N ALA A 11 15.04 7.13 -4.17
CA ALA A 11 14.44 6.12 -5.04
C ALA A 11 13.26 6.67 -5.84
N VAL A 12 12.38 7.48 -5.23
CA VAL A 12 11.20 8.06 -5.90
C VAL A 12 11.61 9.17 -6.87
N LEU A 13 12.69 9.88 -6.59
CA LEU A 13 13.26 10.91 -7.48
C LEU A 13 14.20 10.32 -8.55
N HIS A 14 14.24 8.99 -8.69
CA HIS A 14 15.10 8.30 -9.67
C HIS A 14 16.59 8.58 -9.50
N GLU A 15 17.02 8.74 -8.25
CA GLU A 15 18.40 8.85 -7.83
C GLU A 15 18.85 7.56 -7.14
N ASP A 16 20.14 7.22 -7.21
CA ASP A 16 20.66 6.02 -6.55
C ASP A 16 20.67 6.17 -5.01
N PRO A 17 19.81 5.46 -4.28
CA PRO A 17 19.80 5.53 -2.83
C PRO A 17 20.98 4.79 -2.23
N ALA A 18 21.43 5.19 -1.04
CA ALA A 18 22.49 4.48 -0.29
C ALA A 18 22.12 3.01 0.01
N VAL A 19 20.82 2.74 0.16
CA VAL A 19 20.23 1.40 0.30
C VAL A 19 18.90 1.39 -0.47
N THR A 20 18.69 0.41 -1.34
CA THR A 20 17.40 0.24 -2.01
C THR A 20 16.29 0.12 -0.96
N PRO A 21 15.26 0.99 -0.96
CA PRO A 21 14.18 0.93 0.02
C PRO A 21 13.42 -0.39 -0.04
N GLN A 22 12.83 -0.77 1.09
CA GLN A 22 11.96 -1.94 1.18
C GLN A 22 10.70 -1.61 1.96
N THR A 23 9.63 -2.26 1.55
CA THR A 23 8.43 -2.42 2.37
C THR A 23 7.86 -3.82 2.14
N ILE A 24 7.64 -4.57 3.21
CA ILE A 24 7.08 -5.91 3.18
C ILE A 24 6.32 -6.17 4.47
N GLY A 25 5.12 -6.72 4.34
CA GLY A 25 4.25 -7.08 5.46
C GLY A 25 4.04 -8.58 5.57
N PHE A 26 2.89 -8.95 6.10
CA PHE A 26 2.42 -10.34 6.19
C PHE A 26 1.12 -10.46 5.41
N THR A 27 1.00 -11.52 4.60
CA THR A 27 -0.16 -11.73 3.71
C THR A 27 -1.50 -11.68 4.45
N ASN A 28 -1.56 -12.17 5.67
CA ASN A 28 -2.76 -12.18 6.51
C ASN A 28 -2.42 -12.32 8.00
N GLU A 29 -3.44 -12.26 8.86
CA GLU A 29 -3.27 -12.38 10.30
C GLU A 29 -2.68 -13.71 10.75
N MET A 30 -2.89 -14.80 10.01
CA MET A 30 -2.28 -16.11 10.34
C MET A 30 -0.77 -16.09 10.05
N ALA A 31 -0.35 -15.53 8.93
CA ALA A 31 1.07 -15.34 8.63
C ALA A 31 1.70 -14.43 9.68
N ARG A 32 1.05 -13.32 10.00
CA ARG A 32 1.50 -12.41 11.05
C ARG A 32 1.64 -13.13 12.38
N ALA A 33 0.63 -13.87 12.83
CA ALA A 33 0.67 -14.60 14.10
C ALA A 33 1.79 -15.63 14.15
N LYS A 34 2.09 -16.31 13.04
CA LYS A 34 3.18 -17.29 12.92
C LYS A 34 4.55 -16.65 13.11
N PHE A 35 4.81 -15.50 12.49
CA PHE A 35 6.13 -14.86 12.49
C PHE A 35 6.30 -13.84 13.61
N PHE A 36 5.23 -13.38 14.20
CA PHE A 36 5.25 -12.33 15.21
C PHE A 36 6.12 -12.65 16.43
N PRO A 37 6.16 -13.88 16.99
CA PRO A 37 7.09 -14.22 18.06
C PRO A 37 8.57 -14.01 17.70
N VAL A 38 8.94 -14.29 16.46
CA VAL A 38 10.32 -14.09 15.97
C VAL A 38 10.61 -12.60 15.81
N VAL A 39 9.65 -11.83 15.29
CA VAL A 39 9.74 -10.36 15.18
C VAL A 39 9.86 -9.72 16.57
N GLU A 40 9.06 -10.14 17.53
CA GLU A 40 9.10 -9.67 18.92
C GLU A 40 10.44 -9.92 19.58
N GLU A 41 11.02 -11.12 19.37
CA GLU A 41 12.36 -11.44 19.90
C GLU A 41 13.42 -10.53 19.26
N GLY A 42 13.35 -10.31 17.93
CA GLY A 42 14.24 -9.40 17.23
C GLY A 42 14.11 -7.95 17.71
N VAL A 43 12.89 -7.49 17.96
CA VAL A 43 12.64 -6.16 18.54
C VAL A 43 13.25 -6.04 19.93
N ARG A 44 13.08 -7.04 20.81
CA ARG A 44 13.70 -7.06 22.13
C ARG A 44 15.23 -6.97 22.08
N GLN A 45 15.85 -7.63 21.09
CA GLN A 45 17.30 -7.57 20.89
C GLN A 45 17.74 -6.16 20.48
N ILE A 46 17.05 -5.54 19.52
CA ILE A 46 17.29 -4.15 19.10
C ILE A 46 17.18 -3.18 20.29
N GLU A 47 16.12 -3.31 21.09
CA GLU A 47 15.93 -2.48 22.28
C GLU A 47 17.01 -2.70 23.34
N ALA A 48 17.47 -3.94 23.54
CA ALA A 48 18.55 -4.24 24.47
C ALA A 48 19.89 -3.64 24.00
N GLU A 49 20.17 -3.69 22.70
CA GLU A 49 21.36 -3.07 22.11
C GLU A 49 21.31 -1.54 22.24
N ALA A 50 20.16 -0.91 21.96
CA ALA A 50 19.95 0.51 22.13
C ALA A 50 20.18 0.99 23.57
N ARG A 51 19.69 0.23 24.58
CA ARG A 51 19.92 0.52 26.00
C ARG A 51 21.40 0.42 26.39
N ARG A 52 22.14 -0.55 25.83
CA ARG A 52 23.59 -0.69 26.07
C ARG A 52 24.38 0.46 25.47
N ALA A 53 23.92 1.06 24.38
CA ALA A 53 24.52 2.20 23.72
C ALA A 53 24.19 3.54 24.39
N ALA A 54 23.57 3.55 25.58
CA ALA A 54 23.13 4.73 26.33
C ALA A 54 22.17 5.66 25.53
N TYR A 55 21.43 5.13 24.60
CA TYR A 55 20.31 5.84 23.98
C TYR A 55 19.17 5.83 24.99
N GLU A 56 18.92 6.95 25.66
CA GLU A 56 17.67 7.16 26.40
C GLU A 56 16.53 7.15 25.38
N VAL A 57 15.82 6.02 25.32
CA VAL A 57 14.48 6.00 24.73
C VAL A 57 13.62 6.77 25.72
N THR A 58 13.52 8.08 25.52
CA THR A 58 12.55 8.89 26.24
C THR A 58 11.18 8.24 26.02
N ALA A 59 10.51 7.85 27.11
CA ALA A 59 9.20 7.23 27.07
C ALA A 59 8.28 8.15 26.25
N GLY A 60 8.02 7.78 25.01
CA GLY A 60 7.23 8.57 24.09
C GLY A 60 5.84 8.80 24.66
N GLU A 61 5.22 9.90 24.28
CA GLU A 61 3.84 10.21 24.67
C GLU A 61 2.91 9.01 24.40
N PRO A 62 1.96 8.70 25.30
CA PRO A 62 1.11 7.52 25.19
C PRO A 62 0.44 7.37 23.82
N GLU A 63 0.10 8.50 23.19
CA GLU A 63 -0.53 8.59 21.88
C GLU A 63 0.36 8.09 20.72
N LEU A 64 1.68 8.11 20.89
CA LEU A 64 2.65 7.72 19.87
C LEU A 64 3.24 6.32 20.09
N LYS A 65 2.87 5.62 21.17
CA LYS A 65 3.40 4.27 21.47
C LYS A 65 3.20 3.26 20.35
N HIS A 66 2.08 3.36 19.64
CA HIS A 66 1.81 2.48 18.51
C HIS A 66 2.76 2.74 17.32
N LEU A 67 3.13 4.00 17.08
CA LEU A 67 4.10 4.36 16.04
C LEU A 67 5.52 3.91 16.42
N GLU A 68 5.90 4.09 17.68
CA GLU A 68 7.20 3.60 18.15
C GLU A 68 7.32 2.08 17.96
N ARG A 69 6.27 1.34 18.32
CA ARG A 69 6.23 -0.11 18.08
C ARG A 69 6.28 -0.44 16.59
N ALA A 70 5.54 0.27 15.75
CA ALA A 70 5.58 0.09 14.30
C ALA A 70 7.00 0.33 13.74
N MET A 71 7.70 1.35 14.22
CA MET A 71 9.08 1.64 13.82
C MET A 71 10.06 0.55 14.29
N ARG A 72 9.91 0.00 15.52
CA ARG A 72 10.74 -1.13 15.98
C ARG A 72 10.56 -2.39 15.11
N ILE A 73 9.31 -2.68 14.75
CA ILE A 73 9.01 -3.77 13.80
C ILE A 73 9.63 -3.46 12.42
N ALA A 74 9.49 -2.23 11.94
CA ALA A 74 10.10 -1.80 10.69
C ALA A 74 11.64 -1.89 10.72
N GLU A 75 12.29 -1.55 11.81
CA GLU A 75 13.74 -1.75 12.00
C GLU A 75 14.14 -3.23 11.89
N TYR A 76 13.39 -4.11 12.54
CA TYR A 76 13.64 -5.55 12.45
C TYR A 76 13.44 -6.08 11.02
N MET A 77 12.32 -5.71 10.38
CA MET A 77 11.97 -6.10 9.02
C MET A 77 12.80 -5.36 7.96
N ASP A 78 13.51 -4.32 8.36
CA ASP A 78 14.21 -3.35 7.52
C ASP A 78 13.29 -2.67 6.49
N ASN A 79 12.07 -2.37 6.92
CA ASN A 79 11.11 -1.56 6.19
C ASN A 79 11.41 -0.08 6.35
N PHE A 80 11.09 0.71 5.32
CA PHE A 80 11.45 2.13 5.25
C PHE A 80 10.26 3.07 5.43
N PHE A 81 9.04 2.52 5.31
CA PHE A 81 7.80 3.29 5.41
C PHE A 81 7.09 3.04 6.75
N ILE A 82 6.45 4.08 7.27
CA ILE A 82 5.56 4.00 8.42
C ILE A 82 4.22 4.66 8.07
N GLY A 83 3.13 3.92 8.20
CA GLY A 83 1.79 4.47 8.08
C GLY A 83 1.48 5.40 9.26
N VAL A 84 1.16 6.66 8.98
CA VAL A 84 0.85 7.67 10.01
C VAL A 84 -0.64 7.93 10.16
N GLY A 85 -1.47 7.27 9.35
CA GLY A 85 -2.93 7.42 9.35
C GLY A 85 -3.50 7.34 7.95
N GLY A 86 -4.75 7.70 7.79
CA GLY A 86 -5.41 7.69 6.49
C GLY A 86 -6.71 8.50 6.49
N GLY A 87 -7.05 8.97 5.30
CA GLY A 87 -8.27 9.70 5.01
C GLY A 87 -9.40 8.82 4.47
N GLY A 88 -9.22 7.48 4.37
CA GLY A 88 -10.25 6.59 3.87
C GLY A 88 -11.45 6.40 4.80
N PHE A 89 -12.47 5.68 4.33
CA PHE A 89 -13.62 5.31 5.16
C PHE A 89 -13.20 4.40 6.31
N ARG A 90 -13.92 4.51 7.43
CA ARG A 90 -13.63 3.82 8.68
C ARG A 90 -14.71 2.77 8.97
N VAL A 91 -14.33 1.73 9.70
CA VAL A 91 -15.27 0.80 10.32
C VAL A 91 -15.93 1.54 11.48
N THR A 92 -17.26 1.55 11.51
CA THR A 92 -18.07 2.17 12.57
C THR A 92 -18.53 1.17 13.60
N LYS A 93 -18.79 -0.08 13.18
CA LYS A 93 -19.31 -1.13 14.06
C LYS A 93 -18.75 -2.49 13.69
N VAL A 94 -18.53 -3.31 14.72
CA VAL A 94 -18.41 -4.76 14.58
C VAL A 94 -19.76 -5.36 14.95
N LEU A 95 -20.45 -5.92 13.95
CA LEU A 95 -21.82 -6.44 14.11
C LEU A 95 -21.84 -7.87 14.62
N GLU A 96 -20.88 -8.67 14.17
CA GLU A 96 -20.68 -10.06 14.55
C GLU A 96 -19.19 -10.30 14.78
N ALA A 97 -18.85 -11.08 15.80
CA ALA A 97 -17.49 -11.54 16.05
C ALA A 97 -17.51 -13.02 16.38
N GLY A 98 -16.89 -13.82 15.53
CA GLY A 98 -16.69 -15.26 15.70
C GLY A 98 -15.21 -15.60 15.77
N PRO A 99 -14.86 -16.89 16.02
CA PRO A 99 -13.47 -17.32 16.13
C PRO A 99 -12.67 -17.12 14.83
N ASP A 100 -13.33 -17.25 13.69
CA ASP A 100 -12.69 -17.23 12.37
C ASP A 100 -13.22 -16.14 11.43
N THR A 101 -14.30 -15.44 11.81
CA THR A 101 -14.92 -14.41 10.98
C THR A 101 -15.52 -13.30 11.84
N TYR A 102 -15.59 -12.10 11.28
CA TYR A 102 -16.30 -10.97 11.87
C TYR A 102 -17.00 -10.15 10.78
N VAL A 103 -18.14 -9.54 11.15
CA VAL A 103 -18.89 -8.66 10.25
C VAL A 103 -18.71 -7.23 10.70
N VAL A 104 -18.31 -6.38 9.78
CA VAL A 104 -18.13 -4.94 10.03
C VAL A 104 -19.09 -4.11 9.19
N GLU A 105 -19.46 -2.95 9.75
CA GLU A 105 -20.17 -1.89 9.04
C GLU A 105 -19.22 -0.69 8.88
N TRP A 106 -19.17 -0.17 7.66
CA TRP A 106 -18.37 0.99 7.30
C TRP A 106 -19.19 2.27 7.39
N GLU A 107 -18.53 3.43 7.46
CA GLU A 107 -19.15 4.76 7.48
C GLU A 107 -20.16 4.97 6.34
N THR A 108 -19.98 4.30 5.21
CA THR A 108 -20.90 4.36 4.06
C THR A 108 -22.17 3.51 4.23
N GLY A 109 -22.24 2.69 5.27
CA GLY A 109 -23.27 1.68 5.46
C GLY A 109 -23.00 0.35 4.72
N ALA A 110 -21.88 0.22 4.01
CA ALA A 110 -21.46 -1.05 3.45
C ALA A 110 -21.14 -2.04 4.57
N ARG A 111 -21.47 -3.32 4.38
CA ARG A 111 -21.21 -4.39 5.36
C ARG A 111 -20.43 -5.52 4.72
N TRP A 112 -19.35 -5.91 5.39
CA TRP A 112 -18.49 -6.99 4.94
C TRP A 112 -18.36 -8.03 6.03
N ARG A 113 -18.37 -9.32 5.64
CA ARG A 113 -17.84 -10.40 6.45
C ARG A 113 -16.38 -10.57 6.10
N MET A 114 -15.53 -10.45 7.10
CA MET A 114 -14.09 -10.61 7.01
C MET A 114 -13.73 -11.95 7.62
N GLY A 115 -13.01 -12.79 6.87
CA GLY A 115 -12.55 -14.08 7.37
C GLY A 115 -11.08 -14.04 7.74
N THR A 116 -10.74 -14.64 8.90
CA THR A 116 -9.34 -14.91 9.26
C THR A 116 -8.99 -16.37 9.00
N ALA A 117 -9.98 -17.19 8.60
CA ALA A 117 -9.85 -18.62 8.45
C ALA A 117 -8.95 -19.02 7.28
N LYS A 118 -8.01 -19.91 7.59
CA LYS A 118 -7.33 -20.82 6.67
C LYS A 118 -6.73 -20.19 5.41
N ARG A 119 -5.67 -19.38 5.56
CA ARG A 119 -4.72 -19.05 4.49
C ARG A 119 -5.20 -18.13 3.36
N VAL A 120 -6.47 -17.73 3.33
CA VAL A 120 -7.03 -16.86 2.29
C VAL A 120 -7.76 -15.70 2.95
N TRP A 121 -7.48 -14.51 2.49
CA TRP A 121 -8.31 -13.34 2.76
C TRP A 121 -9.68 -13.59 2.13
N ALA A 122 -10.64 -14.03 2.92
CA ALA A 122 -12.01 -14.15 2.46
C ALA A 122 -12.77 -12.88 2.85
N ARG A 123 -13.24 -12.19 1.83
CA ARG A 123 -14.09 -11.01 1.98
C ARG A 123 -15.43 -11.31 1.31
N GLU A 124 -16.48 -11.37 2.11
CA GLU A 124 -17.84 -11.49 1.61
C GLU A 124 -18.56 -10.16 1.78
N TYR A 125 -19.12 -9.66 0.72
CA TYR A 125 -19.88 -8.42 0.70
C TYR A 125 -21.34 -8.74 1.03
N ILE A 126 -21.83 -8.26 2.18
CA ILE A 126 -23.17 -8.57 2.70
C ILE A 126 -24.19 -7.51 2.28
N ARG A 127 -23.78 -6.24 2.29
CA ARG A 127 -24.65 -5.10 1.98
C ARG A 127 -23.87 -3.99 1.31
N TYR A 128 -24.54 -3.35 0.37
CA TYR A 128 -24.08 -2.11 -0.26
C TYR A 128 -25.10 -1.00 -0.05
N PRO A 129 -24.67 0.24 0.11
CA PRO A 129 -25.59 1.36 0.30
C PRO A 129 -26.33 1.74 -1.00
N VAL A 130 -25.80 1.40 -2.19
CA VAL A 130 -26.37 1.79 -3.47
C VAL A 130 -26.73 0.55 -4.30
N GLU A 131 -28.01 0.20 -4.37
CA GLU A 131 -28.53 -0.88 -5.21
C GLU A 131 -29.15 -0.35 -6.51
N VAL A 132 -29.77 0.83 -6.47
CA VAL A 132 -30.36 1.56 -7.60
C VAL A 132 -29.91 3.01 -7.60
N GLU A 133 -30.19 3.74 -8.69
CA GLU A 133 -29.70 5.13 -8.85
C GLU A 133 -30.26 6.07 -7.77
N GLU A 134 -31.51 5.87 -7.37
CA GLU A 134 -32.19 6.65 -6.33
C GLU A 134 -31.55 6.52 -4.95
N ASP A 135 -30.82 5.44 -4.69
CA ASP A 135 -30.08 5.27 -3.44
C ASP A 135 -28.85 6.18 -3.39
N LEU A 136 -28.24 6.47 -4.55
CA LEU A 136 -27.09 7.35 -4.64
C LEU A 136 -27.44 8.78 -4.24
N ASP A 137 -28.63 9.23 -4.59
CA ASP A 137 -29.13 10.56 -4.23
C ASP A 137 -29.39 10.70 -2.72
N LYS A 138 -29.75 9.60 -2.07
CA LYS A 138 -30.02 9.53 -0.62
C LYS A 138 -28.76 9.23 0.21
N LEU A 139 -27.68 8.77 -0.44
CA LEU A 139 -26.48 8.37 0.26
C LEU A 139 -25.75 9.61 0.81
N GLU A 140 -25.68 9.70 2.11
CA GLU A 140 -24.83 10.66 2.83
C GLU A 140 -23.49 9.98 3.15
N LEU A 141 -22.40 10.55 2.66
CA LEU A 141 -21.05 10.15 3.04
C LEU A 141 -20.61 10.94 4.28
N PRO A 142 -19.72 10.40 5.12
CA PRO A 142 -19.16 11.15 6.23
C PRO A 142 -18.45 12.41 5.74
N ASP A 143 -18.41 13.44 6.57
CA ASP A 143 -17.72 14.67 6.22
C ASP A 143 -16.19 14.42 6.08
N PRO A 144 -15.60 14.59 4.90
CA PRO A 144 -14.15 14.43 4.71
C PRO A 144 -13.36 15.59 5.34
N ASP A 145 -14.01 16.71 5.66
CA ASP A 145 -13.38 17.90 6.25
C ASP A 145 -13.47 17.90 7.80
N ASP A 146 -14.08 16.88 8.42
CA ASP A 146 -14.12 16.73 9.88
C ASP A 146 -12.70 16.63 10.47
N PRO A 147 -12.26 17.60 11.28
CA PRO A 147 -10.90 17.64 11.85
C PRO A 147 -10.57 16.45 12.75
N GLU A 148 -11.57 15.81 13.37
CA GLU A 148 -11.34 14.63 14.21
C GLU A 148 -10.84 13.43 13.38
N ARG A 149 -11.02 13.43 12.06
CA ARG A 149 -10.46 12.41 11.17
C ARG A 149 -8.94 12.44 11.11
N TYR A 150 -8.34 13.60 11.35
CA TYR A 150 -6.89 13.88 11.14
C TYR A 150 -6.18 14.26 12.44
N LYS A 151 -6.84 14.10 13.59
CA LYS A 151 -6.30 14.48 14.89
C LYS A 151 -4.96 13.80 15.18
N GLY A 152 -3.95 14.60 15.51
CA GLY A 152 -2.60 14.13 15.84
C GLY A 152 -1.73 13.75 14.64
N LEU A 153 -2.21 13.95 13.40
CA LEU A 153 -1.49 13.53 12.19
C LEU A 153 -0.16 14.28 12.02
N GLU A 154 -0.13 15.60 12.18
CA GLU A 154 1.10 16.40 12.07
C GLU A 154 2.16 15.97 13.07
N LYS A 155 1.72 15.64 14.30
CA LYS A 155 2.58 15.14 15.35
C LYS A 155 3.14 13.75 15.01
N ALA A 156 2.31 12.89 14.44
CA ALA A 156 2.71 11.55 13.97
C ALA A 156 3.74 11.65 12.83
N ILE A 157 3.51 12.52 11.85
CA ILE A 157 4.43 12.75 10.73
C ILE A 157 5.79 13.21 11.26
N LYS A 158 5.81 14.27 12.08
CA LYS A 158 7.04 14.77 12.67
C LYS A 158 7.79 13.70 13.44
N TYR A 159 7.07 12.91 14.25
CA TYR A 159 7.64 11.85 15.08
C TYR A 159 8.34 10.77 14.24
N VAL A 160 7.75 10.39 13.10
CA VAL A 160 8.29 9.40 12.17
C VAL A 160 9.49 9.93 11.41
N VAL A 161 9.39 11.17 10.89
CA VAL A 161 10.47 11.83 10.13
C VAL A 161 11.72 12.05 11.01
N ASP A 162 11.54 12.55 12.24
CA ASP A 162 12.64 12.78 13.19
C ASP A 162 13.44 11.48 13.49
N ARG A 163 12.85 10.31 13.23
CA ARG A 163 13.48 8.98 13.39
C ARG A 163 13.98 8.37 12.09
N GLY A 164 13.97 9.17 11.01
CA GLY A 164 14.54 8.79 9.72
C GLY A 164 13.70 7.80 8.93
N PHE A 165 12.39 7.64 9.24
CA PHE A 165 11.45 6.84 8.45
C PHE A 165 10.63 7.71 7.51
N PHE A 166 10.11 7.11 6.43
CA PHE A 166 9.25 7.81 5.49
C PHE A 166 7.77 7.65 5.90
N PRO A 167 7.05 8.77 6.21
CA PRO A 167 5.64 8.72 6.58
C PRO A 167 4.76 8.55 5.34
N SER A 168 3.76 7.69 5.42
CA SER A 168 2.74 7.51 4.37
C SER A 168 1.34 7.49 4.94
N ALA A 169 0.38 7.97 4.17
CA ALA A 169 -1.04 7.88 4.49
C ALA A 169 -1.82 7.38 3.27
N GLY A 170 -3.02 6.85 3.48
CA GLY A 170 -3.85 6.34 2.39
C GLY A 170 -5.23 6.98 2.35
N ILE A 171 -5.83 6.98 1.15
CA ILE A 171 -7.25 7.26 0.95
C ILE A 171 -7.92 6.04 0.32
N ASN A 172 -9.23 6.09 0.06
CA ASN A 172 -9.87 5.04 -0.73
C ASN A 172 -9.39 5.09 -2.18
N GLY A 173 -9.48 3.96 -2.89
CA GLY A 173 -9.35 3.97 -4.33
C GLY A 173 -10.52 4.71 -5.01
N PHE A 174 -10.34 5.10 -6.25
CA PHE A 174 -11.39 5.73 -7.05
C PHE A 174 -12.32 4.68 -7.66
N PHE A 175 -11.77 3.80 -8.49
CA PHE A 175 -12.52 2.67 -9.04
C PHE A 175 -12.83 1.62 -7.96
N SER A 176 -11.82 1.20 -7.22
CA SER A 176 -12.01 0.18 -6.18
C SER A 176 -12.92 0.67 -5.06
N GLY A 177 -12.88 1.95 -4.74
CA GLY A 177 -13.77 2.55 -3.76
C GLY A 177 -15.25 2.45 -4.13
N VAL A 178 -15.60 2.54 -5.43
CA VAL A 178 -16.99 2.35 -5.89
C VAL A 178 -17.48 0.95 -5.54
N TRP A 179 -16.73 -0.09 -5.90
CA TRP A 179 -17.21 -1.46 -5.66
C TRP A 179 -16.96 -1.96 -4.24
N TYR A 180 -16.00 -1.39 -3.51
CA TYR A 180 -15.81 -1.70 -2.09
C TYR A 180 -16.90 -1.09 -1.21
N PHE A 181 -17.23 0.18 -1.43
CA PHE A 181 -17.97 0.95 -0.43
C PHE A 181 -19.33 1.44 -0.87
N LEU A 182 -19.63 1.49 -2.17
CA LEU A 182 -20.89 2.07 -2.66
C LEU A 182 -21.78 1.05 -3.36
N ARG A 183 -21.30 0.42 -4.45
CA ARG A 183 -22.16 -0.24 -5.45
C ARG A 183 -22.13 -1.75 -5.40
N GLY A 184 -21.17 -2.32 -4.72
CA GLY A 184 -21.12 -3.76 -4.52
C GLY A 184 -20.55 -4.54 -5.63
N PRO A 185 -20.58 -5.89 -5.69
CA PRO A 185 -19.37 -6.60 -6.06
C PRO A 185 -18.81 -6.14 -7.40
N LEU A 186 -17.51 -6.34 -7.60
CA LEU A 186 -16.80 -5.93 -8.81
C LEU A 186 -17.57 -6.21 -10.11
N ALA A 187 -18.20 -7.40 -10.19
CA ALA A 187 -18.97 -7.78 -11.37
C ALA A 187 -20.16 -6.84 -11.66
N VAL A 188 -20.83 -6.34 -10.62
CA VAL A 188 -21.94 -5.38 -10.75
C VAL A 188 -21.40 -4.02 -11.18
N THR A 189 -20.33 -3.55 -10.56
CA THR A 189 -19.67 -2.29 -10.95
C THR A 189 -19.18 -2.34 -12.40
N LEU A 190 -18.56 -3.46 -12.84
CA LEU A 190 -18.17 -3.63 -14.23
C LEU A 190 -19.37 -3.63 -15.19
N LYS A 191 -20.48 -4.27 -14.80
CA LYS A 191 -21.72 -4.20 -15.59
C LYS A 191 -22.19 -2.76 -15.78
N ASP A 192 -22.18 -1.95 -14.72
CA ASP A 192 -22.59 -0.54 -14.81
C ASP A 192 -21.66 0.27 -15.73
N ILE A 193 -20.35 0.03 -15.69
CA ILE A 193 -19.37 0.66 -16.60
C ILE A 193 -19.76 0.46 -18.08
N TYR A 194 -20.27 -0.71 -18.45
CA TYR A 194 -20.60 -1.05 -19.83
C TYR A 194 -22.05 -0.77 -20.19
N MET A 195 -22.99 -0.97 -19.27
CA MET A 195 -24.42 -0.95 -19.53
C MET A 195 -25.14 0.29 -18.98
N ASN A 196 -24.61 0.90 -17.90
CA ASN A 196 -25.24 2.01 -17.19
C ASN A 196 -24.21 3.12 -16.94
N ARG A 197 -23.51 3.55 -18.00
CA ARG A 197 -22.33 4.40 -17.92
C ARG A 197 -22.56 5.74 -17.21
N GLU A 198 -23.72 6.36 -17.43
CA GLU A 198 -24.06 7.62 -16.76
C GLU A 198 -24.26 7.44 -15.25
N PHE A 199 -24.86 6.32 -14.84
CA PHE A 199 -24.95 5.99 -13.42
C PHE A 199 -23.57 5.73 -12.83
N TYR A 200 -22.69 4.99 -13.52
CA TYR A 200 -21.33 4.79 -13.07
C TYR A 200 -20.55 6.10 -12.93
N LYS A 201 -20.71 7.06 -13.84
CA LYS A 201 -20.12 8.40 -13.74
C LYS A 201 -20.56 9.13 -12.46
N LYS A 202 -21.80 8.98 -12.05
CA LYS A 202 -22.30 9.56 -10.79
C LYS A 202 -21.67 8.87 -9.57
N LEU A 203 -21.54 7.53 -9.60
CA LEU A 203 -20.92 6.76 -8.54
C LEU A 203 -19.45 7.17 -8.32
N ILE A 204 -18.65 7.19 -9.40
CA ILE A 204 -17.24 7.53 -9.30
C ILE A 204 -17.05 9.02 -8.97
N ALA A 205 -17.94 9.90 -9.41
CA ALA A 205 -17.91 11.31 -9.03
C ALA A 205 -18.16 11.49 -7.52
N LYS A 206 -19.13 10.78 -6.95
CA LYS A 206 -19.43 10.85 -5.51
C LYS A 206 -18.23 10.48 -4.65
N ILE A 207 -17.59 9.36 -4.95
CA ILE A 207 -16.39 8.93 -4.20
C ILE A 207 -15.16 9.77 -4.56
N GLY A 208 -15.01 10.16 -5.83
CA GLY A 208 -13.87 10.92 -6.30
C GLY A 208 -13.78 12.30 -5.67
N GLU A 209 -14.89 13.05 -5.60
CA GLU A 209 -14.92 14.35 -4.92
C GLU A 209 -14.65 14.21 -3.41
N TRP A 210 -15.18 13.17 -2.77
CA TRP A 210 -14.90 12.88 -1.38
C TRP A 210 -13.42 12.57 -1.16
N ASN A 211 -12.83 11.71 -1.98
CA ASN A 211 -11.42 11.34 -1.92
C ASN A 211 -10.49 12.55 -2.10
N LEU A 212 -10.78 13.44 -3.07
CA LEU A 212 -9.98 14.64 -3.31
C LEU A 212 -10.01 15.62 -2.12
N LYS A 213 -11.13 15.74 -1.42
CA LYS A 213 -11.21 16.54 -0.19
C LYS A 213 -10.38 15.90 0.92
N SER A 214 -10.55 14.59 1.13
CA SER A 214 -9.78 13.85 2.12
C SER A 214 -8.28 13.90 1.85
N GLU A 215 -7.86 13.74 0.60
CA GLU A 215 -6.48 13.86 0.17
C GLU A 215 -5.91 15.24 0.47
N ARG A 216 -6.65 16.30 0.14
CA ARG A 216 -6.26 17.69 0.47
C ARG A 216 -6.02 17.85 1.96
N ASN A 217 -6.92 17.33 2.80
CA ASN A 217 -6.78 17.41 4.25
C ASN A 217 -5.52 16.72 4.78
N LEU A 218 -5.12 15.60 4.17
CA LEU A 218 -3.86 14.92 4.49
C LEU A 218 -2.65 15.76 4.05
N LEU A 219 -2.68 16.30 2.84
CA LEU A 219 -1.60 17.10 2.25
C LEU A 219 -1.38 18.42 3.01
N GLU A 220 -2.43 19.13 3.38
CA GLU A 220 -2.37 20.35 4.20
C GLU A 220 -1.74 20.12 5.58
N ARG A 221 -1.76 18.88 6.07
CA ARG A 221 -1.12 18.46 7.33
C ARG A 221 0.29 17.88 7.14
N GLY A 222 0.84 17.97 5.92
CA GLY A 222 2.21 17.59 5.62
C GLY A 222 2.43 16.12 5.29
N VAL A 223 1.40 15.37 4.90
CA VAL A 223 1.57 14.03 4.35
C VAL A 223 2.36 14.12 3.04
N MET A 224 3.43 13.35 2.93
CA MET A 224 4.36 13.39 1.80
C MET A 224 4.13 12.28 0.78
N MET A 225 3.32 11.26 1.11
CA MET A 225 2.96 10.17 0.20
C MET A 225 1.54 9.72 0.46
N ILE A 226 0.72 9.77 -0.60
CA ILE A 226 -0.66 9.29 -0.59
C ILE A 226 -0.73 7.93 -1.27
N GLY A 227 -1.25 6.93 -0.57
CA GLY A 227 -1.50 5.59 -1.11
C GLY A 227 -2.95 5.40 -1.55
N TRP A 228 -3.16 4.75 -2.71
CA TRP A 228 -4.50 4.35 -3.17
C TRP A 228 -4.56 2.84 -3.44
N PRO A 229 -5.54 2.10 -2.90
CA PRO A 229 -5.84 0.75 -3.33
C PRO A 229 -6.73 0.78 -4.58
N GLU A 230 -6.21 0.35 -5.73
CA GLU A 230 -6.86 0.43 -7.04
C GLU A 230 -6.72 -0.85 -7.84
N ASP A 231 -7.35 -1.95 -7.45
CA ASP A 231 -7.30 -3.17 -8.26
C ASP A 231 -7.99 -2.97 -9.61
N LEU A 232 -7.19 -2.81 -10.67
CA LEU A 232 -7.64 -2.49 -12.04
C LEU A 232 -7.52 -3.66 -13.01
N GLY A 233 -6.99 -4.79 -12.55
CA GLY A 233 -6.74 -5.92 -13.42
C GLY A 233 -6.75 -7.28 -12.75
N TYR A 234 -6.57 -8.28 -13.58
CA TYR A 234 -6.32 -9.67 -13.19
C TYR A 234 -5.10 -10.17 -13.98
N ASN A 235 -4.62 -11.37 -13.72
CA ASN A 235 -3.35 -11.83 -14.28
C ASN A 235 -3.28 -11.92 -15.83
N LYS A 236 -4.40 -11.78 -16.56
CA LYS A 236 -4.43 -11.76 -18.03
C LYS A 236 -4.65 -10.38 -18.64
N GLY A 237 -4.93 -9.34 -17.83
CA GLY A 237 -5.15 -7.99 -18.35
C GLY A 237 -5.96 -7.10 -17.41
N THR A 238 -6.34 -5.92 -17.89
CA THR A 238 -7.19 -4.98 -17.18
C THR A 238 -8.64 -5.46 -17.12
N PHE A 239 -9.36 -5.11 -16.06
CA PHE A 239 -10.81 -5.42 -15.94
C PHE A 239 -11.65 -4.71 -16.99
N MET A 240 -11.17 -3.61 -17.54
CA MET A 240 -11.85 -2.82 -18.56
C MET A 240 -10.90 -2.48 -19.70
N ASN A 241 -11.48 -2.13 -20.85
CA ASN A 241 -10.72 -1.64 -21.99
C ASN A 241 -9.96 -0.35 -21.59
N PRO A 242 -8.69 -0.17 -21.99
CA PRO A 242 -7.92 1.03 -21.69
C PRO A 242 -8.59 2.35 -22.08
N LYS A 243 -9.40 2.38 -23.15
CA LYS A 243 -10.18 3.57 -23.53
C LYS A 243 -11.28 3.91 -22.52
N ILE A 244 -11.89 2.90 -21.91
CA ILE A 244 -12.88 3.08 -20.84
C ILE A 244 -12.21 3.60 -19.58
N TYR A 245 -11.05 3.05 -19.23
CA TYR A 245 -10.23 3.58 -18.15
C TYR A 245 -9.87 5.05 -18.39
N GLU A 246 -9.40 5.40 -19.59
CA GLU A 246 -9.05 6.77 -19.97
C GLU A 246 -10.25 7.73 -19.90
N GLU A 247 -11.44 7.26 -20.25
CA GLU A 247 -12.67 8.08 -20.19
C GLU A 247 -13.17 8.27 -18.75
N LEU A 248 -13.23 7.20 -17.94
CA LEU A 248 -14.02 7.21 -16.71
C LEU A 248 -13.19 7.31 -15.43
N ILE A 249 -11.97 6.79 -15.40
CA ILE A 249 -11.17 6.66 -14.18
C ILE A 249 -9.94 7.56 -14.21
N TYR A 250 -9.22 7.57 -15.32
CA TYR A 250 -8.02 8.40 -15.51
C TYR A 250 -8.21 9.89 -15.11
N PRO A 251 -9.33 10.57 -15.41
CA PRO A 251 -9.51 11.96 -14.99
C PRO A 251 -9.46 12.15 -13.47
N TRP A 252 -9.93 11.17 -12.69
CA TRP A 252 -9.88 11.20 -11.23
C TRP A 252 -8.47 10.98 -10.72
N HIS A 253 -7.76 9.97 -11.25
CA HIS A 253 -6.36 9.73 -10.93
C HIS A 253 -5.51 10.96 -11.25
N LYS A 254 -5.68 11.56 -12.43
CA LYS A 254 -4.95 12.76 -12.83
C LYS A 254 -5.19 13.93 -11.87
N ARG A 255 -6.45 14.18 -11.49
CA ARG A 255 -6.80 15.24 -10.52
C ARG A 255 -6.13 15.03 -9.17
N ALA A 256 -6.11 13.82 -8.68
CA ALA A 256 -5.49 13.48 -7.40
C ALA A 256 -3.95 13.57 -7.46
N ILE A 257 -3.33 13.03 -8.51
CA ILE A 257 -1.87 13.19 -8.73
C ILE A 257 -1.50 14.69 -8.80
N ASP A 258 -2.24 15.49 -9.57
CA ASP A 258 -1.99 16.93 -9.65
C ASP A 258 -2.21 17.65 -8.31
N LEU A 259 -3.15 17.16 -7.50
CA LEU A 259 -3.37 17.68 -6.16
C LEU A 259 -2.15 17.37 -5.27
N ALA A 260 -1.70 16.12 -5.20
CA ALA A 260 -0.52 15.73 -4.43
C ALA A 260 0.73 16.52 -4.84
N HIS A 261 0.98 16.64 -6.15
CA HIS A 261 2.15 17.34 -6.68
C HIS A 261 2.15 18.84 -6.35
N ARG A 262 0.98 19.51 -6.27
CA ARG A 262 0.91 20.91 -5.82
C ARG A 262 1.39 21.13 -4.38
N TYR A 263 1.33 20.07 -3.56
CA TYR A 263 1.85 20.08 -2.19
C TYR A 263 3.26 19.48 -2.07
N GLY A 264 3.90 19.10 -3.18
CA GLY A 264 5.20 18.44 -3.19
C GLY A 264 5.18 17.01 -2.66
N ALA A 265 4.02 16.37 -2.65
CA ALA A 265 3.82 15.00 -2.21
C ALA A 265 3.78 14.00 -3.39
N PHE A 266 4.05 12.74 -3.10
CA PHE A 266 4.06 11.64 -4.05
C PHE A 266 2.78 10.79 -3.95
N VAL A 267 2.46 10.10 -5.03
CA VAL A 267 1.35 9.15 -5.10
C VAL A 267 1.85 7.74 -5.32
N ASN A 268 1.41 6.81 -4.46
CA ASN A 268 1.67 5.37 -4.56
C ASN A 268 0.36 4.64 -4.87
N MET A 269 0.21 4.16 -6.10
CA MET A 269 -0.97 3.41 -6.52
C MET A 269 -0.72 1.91 -6.40
N HIS A 270 -1.59 1.23 -5.64
CA HIS A 270 -1.61 -0.23 -5.57
C HIS A 270 -2.63 -0.80 -6.55
N SER A 271 -2.21 -1.73 -7.41
CA SER A 271 -3.12 -2.46 -8.28
C SER A 271 -2.59 -3.84 -8.60
N HIS A 272 -3.30 -4.87 -8.16
CA HIS A 272 -3.06 -6.22 -8.64
C HIS A 272 -3.48 -6.40 -10.10
N GLY A 273 -2.94 -7.45 -10.72
CA GLY A 273 -3.23 -7.86 -12.09
C GLY A 273 -2.28 -7.27 -13.13
N ASN A 274 -2.37 -7.79 -14.33
CA ASN A 274 -1.61 -7.28 -15.47
C ASN A 274 -2.27 -5.99 -15.99
N ILE A 275 -1.77 -4.86 -15.53
CA ILE A 275 -2.24 -3.54 -15.95
C ILE A 275 -1.30 -2.88 -16.97
N SER A 276 -0.41 -3.64 -17.61
CA SER A 276 0.58 -3.10 -18.56
C SER A 276 -0.05 -2.25 -19.67
N ALA A 277 -1.29 -2.54 -20.07
CA ALA A 277 -2.01 -1.79 -21.08
C ALA A 277 -2.35 -0.34 -20.68
N ILE A 278 -2.41 -0.02 -19.39
CA ILE A 278 -2.73 1.32 -18.89
C ILE A 278 -1.53 2.02 -18.23
N VAL A 279 -0.39 1.33 -18.05
CA VAL A 279 0.83 1.96 -17.52
C VAL A 279 1.23 3.24 -18.30
N PRO A 280 1.15 3.28 -19.65
CA PRO A 280 1.44 4.53 -20.38
C PRO A 280 0.56 5.71 -19.96
N LEU A 281 -0.72 5.46 -19.62
CA LEU A 281 -1.64 6.48 -19.13
C LEU A 281 -1.30 6.91 -17.70
N LEU A 282 -0.90 5.97 -16.83
CA LEU A 282 -0.45 6.28 -15.48
C LEU A 282 0.82 7.15 -15.50
N VAL A 283 1.78 6.83 -16.34
CA VAL A 283 2.99 7.66 -16.56
C VAL A 283 2.63 9.03 -17.10
N LYS A 284 1.70 9.11 -18.08
CA LYS A 284 1.17 10.39 -18.61
C LYS A 284 0.45 11.20 -17.53
N ALA A 285 -0.21 10.55 -16.57
CA ALA A 285 -0.84 11.22 -15.43
C ALA A 285 0.20 11.80 -14.46
N GLY A 286 1.43 11.28 -14.45
CA GLY A 286 2.49 11.64 -13.52
C GLY A 286 2.51 10.79 -12.26
N LEU A 287 2.00 9.55 -12.30
CA LEU A 287 2.06 8.64 -11.15
C LEU A 287 3.51 8.44 -10.72
N ASP A 288 3.79 8.58 -9.42
CA ASP A 288 5.15 8.47 -8.89
C ASP A 288 5.55 7.03 -8.62
N ILE A 289 4.68 6.23 -8.00
CA ILE A 289 4.97 4.85 -7.60
C ILE A 289 3.84 3.91 -8.03
N LEU A 290 4.20 2.82 -8.71
CA LEU A 290 3.29 1.72 -9.04
C LEU A 290 3.60 0.48 -8.19
N ASN A 291 2.59 -0.06 -7.51
CA ASN A 291 2.64 -1.22 -6.61
C ASN A 291 1.44 -2.17 -6.81
N PRO A 292 1.62 -3.50 -6.75
CA PRO A 292 2.90 -4.18 -6.87
C PRO A 292 3.27 -4.42 -8.34
N VAL A 293 4.57 -4.40 -8.63
CA VAL A 293 5.09 -4.93 -9.89
C VAL A 293 5.56 -6.35 -9.64
N GLY A 294 4.69 -7.33 -9.89
CA GLY A 294 4.91 -8.71 -9.49
C GLY A 294 4.81 -9.74 -10.61
N PRO A 295 5.64 -10.81 -10.56
CA PRO A 295 5.67 -11.81 -11.61
C PRO A 295 4.39 -12.64 -11.73
N SER A 296 3.63 -12.85 -10.63
CA SER A 296 2.36 -13.61 -10.68
C SER A 296 1.22 -12.81 -11.30
N ASP A 297 1.34 -11.48 -11.33
CA ASP A 297 0.43 -10.59 -12.04
C ASP A 297 0.85 -10.40 -13.51
N ASN A 298 1.88 -11.13 -13.96
CA ASN A 298 2.49 -10.98 -15.29
C ASN A 298 2.98 -9.54 -15.58
N MET A 299 3.39 -8.83 -14.54
CA MET A 299 4.04 -7.52 -14.64
C MET A 299 5.56 -7.73 -14.73
N ASN A 300 6.11 -7.52 -15.91
CA ASN A 300 7.54 -7.73 -16.16
C ASN A 300 8.38 -6.56 -15.63
N LEU A 301 9.02 -6.76 -14.48
CA LEU A 301 9.84 -5.72 -13.82
C LEU A 301 10.93 -5.18 -14.77
N LYS A 302 11.61 -6.05 -15.54
CA LYS A 302 12.68 -5.63 -16.45
C LYS A 302 12.17 -4.72 -17.55
N GLU A 303 11.11 -5.13 -18.25
CA GLU A 303 10.52 -4.32 -19.32
C GLU A 303 9.99 -2.98 -18.82
N LEU A 304 9.34 -2.98 -17.64
CA LEU A 304 8.82 -1.75 -17.03
C LEU A 304 9.95 -0.82 -16.59
N LYS A 305 11.03 -1.38 -16.02
CA LYS A 305 12.21 -0.62 -15.63
C LYS A 305 12.93 0.00 -16.82
N GLU A 306 13.14 -0.77 -17.89
CA GLU A 306 13.75 -0.28 -19.13
C GLU A 306 12.93 0.81 -19.81
N LYS A 307 11.59 0.71 -19.74
CA LYS A 307 10.70 1.61 -20.47
C LYS A 307 10.27 2.84 -19.70
N TYR A 308 10.14 2.74 -18.38
CA TYR A 308 9.54 3.78 -17.54
C TYR A 308 10.33 4.07 -16.27
N GLY A 309 11.44 3.36 -16.02
CA GLY A 309 12.18 3.47 -14.76
C GLY A 309 12.85 4.82 -14.51
N ASP A 310 12.80 5.73 -15.47
CA ASP A 310 13.21 7.13 -15.36
C ASP A 310 12.06 8.09 -14.97
N LYS A 311 10.82 7.60 -14.90
CA LYS A 311 9.60 8.39 -14.69
C LYS A 311 8.62 7.77 -13.69
N LEU A 312 8.72 6.48 -13.46
CA LEU A 312 7.82 5.71 -12.61
C LEU A 312 8.64 4.82 -11.68
N CYS A 313 8.55 5.08 -10.39
CA CYS A 313 9.16 4.21 -9.40
C CYS A 313 8.36 2.90 -9.28
N LEU A 314 9.05 1.78 -9.42
CA LEU A 314 8.44 0.45 -9.41
C LEU A 314 8.60 -0.17 -8.02
N GLN A 315 7.50 -0.37 -7.30
CA GLN A 315 7.49 -1.06 -6.02
C GLN A 315 7.03 -2.49 -6.21
N GLY A 316 7.86 -3.46 -5.81
CA GLY A 316 7.51 -4.88 -5.99
C GLY A 316 8.73 -5.77 -6.23
N GLY A 317 8.62 -6.63 -7.24
CA GLY A 317 9.66 -7.53 -7.74
C GLY A 317 9.60 -8.92 -7.16
N LEU A 318 9.32 -9.09 -5.87
CA LEU A 318 9.25 -10.43 -5.26
C LEU A 318 7.90 -11.09 -5.50
N SER A 319 7.96 -12.37 -5.88
CA SER A 319 6.77 -13.21 -6.07
C SER A 319 6.02 -13.44 -4.77
N LYS A 320 4.70 -13.56 -4.82
CA LYS A 320 3.87 -14.05 -3.70
C LYS A 320 4.19 -15.50 -3.30
N HIS A 321 4.91 -16.23 -4.18
CA HIS A 321 5.30 -17.62 -3.94
C HIS A 321 6.65 -17.77 -3.20
N ILE A 322 7.24 -16.70 -2.69
CA ILE A 322 8.51 -16.74 -1.93
C ILE A 322 8.49 -17.71 -0.74
N GLY A 323 7.31 -18.01 -0.20
CA GLY A 323 7.16 -18.96 0.91
C GLY A 323 7.40 -20.42 0.54
N PHE A 324 7.38 -20.75 -0.75
CA PHE A 324 7.61 -22.11 -1.26
C PHE A 324 9.03 -22.31 -1.81
N MET A 325 9.84 -21.26 -1.83
CA MET A 325 11.22 -21.29 -2.29
C MET A 325 12.15 -21.84 -1.22
N SER A 326 13.13 -22.64 -1.62
CA SER A 326 14.29 -22.93 -0.79
C SER A 326 15.08 -21.65 -0.49
N ILE A 327 15.95 -21.66 0.51
CA ILE A 327 16.76 -20.48 0.86
C ILE A 327 17.65 -20.05 -0.32
N ASP A 328 18.17 -21.00 -1.09
CA ASP A 328 19.00 -20.70 -2.28
C ASP A 328 18.18 -20.09 -3.41
N GLU A 329 17.00 -20.65 -3.72
CA GLU A 329 16.07 -20.06 -4.70
C GLU A 329 15.62 -18.67 -4.28
N LEU A 330 15.32 -18.47 -3.01
CA LEU A 330 14.93 -17.17 -2.45
C LEU A 330 16.07 -16.15 -2.57
N ARG A 331 17.31 -16.59 -2.34
CA ARG A 331 18.50 -15.74 -2.52
C ARG A 331 18.66 -15.33 -3.97
N GLU A 332 18.62 -16.26 -4.91
CA GLU A 332 18.77 -15.97 -6.35
C GLU A 332 17.63 -15.07 -6.84
N HIS A 333 16.40 -15.35 -6.42
CA HIS A 333 15.24 -14.51 -6.74
C HIS A 333 15.43 -13.07 -6.24
N LEU A 334 15.84 -12.90 -4.98
CA LEU A 334 16.11 -11.57 -4.39
C LEU A 334 17.22 -10.83 -5.15
N LEU A 335 18.35 -11.50 -5.41
CA LEU A 335 19.48 -10.90 -6.12
C LEU A 335 19.11 -10.50 -7.55
N ASP A 336 18.35 -11.33 -8.25
CA ASP A 336 17.87 -11.03 -9.59
C ASP A 336 16.98 -9.78 -9.62
N ARG A 337 16.01 -9.68 -8.68
CA ARG A 337 15.12 -8.50 -8.57
C ARG A 337 15.90 -7.22 -8.24
N LEU A 338 16.88 -7.31 -7.35
CA LEU A 338 17.74 -6.17 -7.02
C LEU A 338 18.64 -5.76 -8.20
N ARG A 339 19.20 -6.73 -8.94
CA ARG A 339 20.02 -6.45 -10.12
C ARG A 339 19.25 -5.72 -11.21
N ILE A 340 17.96 -6.07 -11.38
CA ILE A 340 17.09 -5.43 -12.37
C ILE A 340 16.60 -4.07 -11.87
N GLY A 341 16.10 -4.01 -10.66
CA GLY A 341 15.35 -2.86 -10.16
C GLY A 341 16.20 -1.73 -9.61
N SER A 342 17.28 -2.05 -8.86
CA SER A 342 17.99 -1.04 -8.06
C SER A 342 18.81 -0.02 -8.87
N PRO A 343 19.46 -0.36 -9.99
CA PRO A 343 20.31 0.61 -10.69
C PRO A 343 19.54 1.87 -11.12
N GLY A 344 20.10 3.04 -10.85
CA GLY A 344 19.53 4.33 -11.24
C GLY A 344 18.31 4.76 -10.43
N GLY A 345 18.10 4.22 -9.23
CA GLY A 345 16.91 4.54 -8.42
C GLY A 345 15.61 4.01 -9.02
N GLY A 346 14.46 4.65 -8.77
CA GLY A 346 13.17 4.26 -9.34
C GLY A 346 12.70 2.84 -8.97
N PHE A 347 13.13 2.32 -7.80
CA PHE A 347 12.75 0.99 -7.33
C PHE A 347 12.65 0.90 -5.81
N ILE A 348 11.59 0.24 -5.35
CA ILE A 348 11.33 -0.14 -3.96
C ILE A 348 11.08 -1.64 -3.91
N LEU A 349 11.92 -2.37 -3.20
CA LEU A 349 11.73 -3.82 -3.05
C LEU A 349 10.47 -4.12 -2.23
N SER A 350 9.59 -4.93 -2.77
CA SER A 350 8.39 -5.43 -2.10
C SER A 350 7.97 -6.77 -2.69
N SER A 351 7.10 -7.50 -2.02
CA SER A 351 6.43 -8.67 -2.57
C SER A 351 5.02 -8.31 -3.02
N GLU A 352 4.57 -8.92 -4.11
CA GLU A 352 3.19 -8.81 -4.58
C GLU A 352 2.14 -9.45 -3.64
N GLY A 353 2.56 -10.17 -2.63
CA GLY A 353 1.67 -10.83 -1.67
C GLY A 353 2.22 -10.88 -0.25
N ASP A 354 3.24 -10.08 0.05
CA ASP A 354 3.91 -10.05 1.36
C ASP A 354 4.51 -11.41 1.80
N ILE A 355 4.81 -11.58 3.08
CA ILE A 355 5.33 -12.84 3.64
C ILE A 355 4.16 -13.82 3.84
N PRO A 356 4.12 -14.95 3.11
CA PRO A 356 3.01 -15.89 3.21
C PRO A 356 3.18 -16.85 4.40
N TYR A 357 2.05 -17.38 4.89
CA TYR A 357 2.03 -18.36 5.99
C TYR A 357 2.88 -19.61 5.72
N GLU A 358 2.99 -20.02 4.47
CA GLU A 358 3.72 -21.21 4.01
C GLU A 358 5.23 -21.11 4.22
N MET A 359 5.79 -19.91 4.26
CA MET A 359 7.23 -19.70 4.50
C MET A 359 7.64 -20.31 5.84
N SER A 360 8.78 -21.01 5.89
CA SER A 360 9.34 -21.49 7.14
C SER A 360 9.91 -20.33 7.97
N ILE A 361 10.01 -20.51 9.29
CA ILE A 361 10.65 -19.51 10.17
C ILE A 361 12.12 -19.31 9.76
N GLU A 362 12.82 -20.39 9.40
CA GLU A 362 14.19 -20.35 8.94
C GLU A 362 14.35 -19.54 7.66
N SER A 363 13.47 -19.79 6.65
CA SER A 363 13.45 -19.02 5.40
C SER A 363 13.11 -17.54 5.62
N PHE A 364 12.18 -17.26 6.53
CA PHE A 364 11.86 -15.88 6.92
C PHE A 364 13.06 -15.14 7.52
N GLN A 365 13.74 -15.76 8.49
CA GLN A 365 14.94 -15.18 9.09
C GLN A 365 16.08 -15.04 8.07
N ALA A 366 16.25 -16.03 7.19
CA ALA A 366 17.22 -15.96 6.10
C ALA A 366 16.89 -14.80 5.14
N PHE A 367 15.62 -14.63 4.75
CA PHE A 367 15.16 -13.51 3.93
C PHE A 367 15.51 -12.16 4.55
N ILE A 368 15.20 -11.95 5.84
CA ILE A 368 15.52 -10.68 6.53
C ILE A 368 17.02 -10.41 6.51
N ARG A 369 17.86 -11.43 6.80
CA ARG A 369 19.32 -11.26 6.75
C ARG A 369 19.83 -10.93 5.35
N MET A 370 19.35 -11.68 4.34
CA MET A 370 19.75 -11.48 2.94
C MET A 370 19.31 -10.13 2.41
N SER A 371 18.07 -9.74 2.69
CA SER A 371 17.53 -8.46 2.29
C SER A 371 18.36 -7.29 2.85
N LYS A 372 18.65 -7.30 4.16
CA LYS A 372 19.54 -6.29 4.78
C LYS A 372 20.92 -6.24 4.13
N LYS A 373 21.48 -7.40 3.78
CA LYS A 373 22.81 -7.51 3.19
C LYS A 373 22.86 -7.00 1.75
N TYR A 374 21.91 -7.43 0.90
CA TYR A 374 22.04 -7.27 -0.55
C TYR A 374 21.41 -5.98 -1.11
N ARG A 375 20.59 -5.26 -0.34
CA ARG A 375 19.99 -3.99 -0.80
C ARG A 375 20.94 -2.79 -0.77
N ARG A 376 22.16 -2.94 -0.30
CA ARG A 376 23.19 -1.90 -0.38
C ARG A 376 23.69 -1.77 -1.81
N ASN A 377 23.55 -0.59 -2.41
CA ASN A 377 23.90 -0.34 -3.82
C ASN A 377 25.40 -0.21 -4.08
N LYS A 378 26.25 -0.27 -3.06
CA LYS A 378 27.69 -0.36 -3.27
C LYS A 378 28.06 -1.78 -3.65
N PRO A 379 28.82 -2.00 -4.73
CA PRO A 379 29.31 -3.33 -5.06
C PRO A 379 29.99 -3.91 -3.82
N LEU A 380 29.57 -5.11 -3.44
CA LEU A 380 30.32 -5.90 -2.49
C LEU A 380 31.65 -6.21 -3.19
N ALA A 381 32.70 -5.51 -2.79
CA ALA A 381 34.07 -5.84 -3.22
C ALA A 381 34.40 -7.28 -2.86
#